data_95aedd81a306e19da4a36a0619347513
#
_entry.id   95aedd81a306e19da4a36a0619347513
#
_cell.length_a   1.000
_cell.length_b   1.000
_cell.length_c   1.000
_cell.angle_alpha   90.00
_cell.angle_beta   90.00
_cell.angle_gamma   90.00
#
_symmetry.space_group_name_H-M   'P 1'
#
loop_
_entity.id
_entity.type
_entity.pdbx_description
1 polymer ?
#
loop_
_entity_poly.entity_id
_entity_poly.type
_entity_poly.pdbx_seq_one_letter_code
_entity_poly.pdbx_strand_id
1 'polypeptide(L)'
;MSKETFPHLEALRDLMRSKHIDAVIIPGTDPHQSEYPSEHWKFRDYVSGFTGSNGTAVVTLDDAGLWTDSRYFLQAAEQLEGSGFTLRKENIPGEPTVLEWLGEVLDEDAVVGVDGRLFSLIEANRIELFCAQNGFMFAPDFRAAEAIWTDRPARPMNPAFVHDEALAGEDVDSKISRVVDALDAADADGLLITALDEIAWLLNLRGSDVDYTPVVIAFAYVSEDERVLFIDSEKVTFEVKDHLKKYGVKIKDYDDIEKFLGKISSTATVMVDPNRVSDALGQAMICNKTYMASPVIALKGVKNECQIAGFRQAMLYDGAAMVRMMMWLEQNVANGITEMDVDRRLQQERAAYASNRGDSFHMIAGYKDHGAIVHYEATDESAYTLAPEGLLLIDTGGQYLEGTTDITRTISLGNPTAAEKHDYTLILKGHLALARAVFPKGTMGVQLDVLARGPLWNEGMTYLHGTGHGVGHFLGCHEGPQSIRMEANPTPLELGMVTSNEPGIYKTGEYGIRTENLLLCVPACSNEEWGEFYKFESLTLFPYDTTLMDMDMLSREEVKQINDYHAMVCERLRPLLSADEAQWLEQKCKSI
;
A
#
# COMPACT_ATOMS: atom_id res chain seq x y z
N MET A 1 -22.73 4.71 11.99
CA MET A 1 -21.66 4.15 12.90
C MET A 1 -21.29 5.09 14.04
N SER A 2 -21.29 6.43 13.89
CA SER A 2 -20.80 7.40 14.89
C SER A 2 -21.40 7.35 16.30
N LYS A 3 -22.60 6.79 16.50
CA LYS A 3 -23.25 6.72 17.82
C LYS A 3 -22.79 5.55 18.70
N GLU A 4 -22.07 4.56 18.14
CA GLU A 4 -21.63 3.37 18.89
C GLU A 4 -20.21 3.52 19.46
N THR A 5 -19.40 4.43 18.92
CA THR A 5 -18.00 4.62 19.33
C THR A 5 -17.82 5.41 20.61
N PHE A 6 -18.75 6.29 20.94
CA PHE A 6 -18.68 7.09 22.18
C PHE A 6 -18.59 6.24 23.46
N PRO A 7 -19.32 5.12 23.64
CA PRO A 7 -19.14 4.22 24.77
C PRO A 7 -17.74 3.60 24.86
N HIS A 8 -17.10 3.32 23.72
CA HIS A 8 -15.74 2.75 23.68
C HIS A 8 -14.70 3.78 24.12
N LEU A 9 -14.86 5.05 23.74
CA LEU A 9 -14.01 6.16 24.18
C LEU A 9 -14.09 6.33 25.72
N GLU A 10 -15.29 6.31 26.31
CA GLU A 10 -15.45 6.40 27.75
C GLU A 10 -14.87 5.17 28.48
N ALA A 11 -15.07 3.94 27.95
CA ALA A 11 -14.46 2.76 28.51
C ALA A 11 -12.91 2.84 28.50
N LEU A 12 -12.33 3.42 27.45
CA LEU A 12 -10.89 3.68 27.38
C LEU A 12 -10.46 4.70 28.46
N ARG A 13 -11.17 5.80 28.61
CA ARG A 13 -10.89 6.81 29.65
C ARG A 13 -11.00 6.25 31.07
N ASP A 14 -11.98 5.37 31.32
CA ASP A 14 -12.09 4.68 32.62
C ASP A 14 -10.91 3.76 32.89
N LEU A 15 -10.44 3.02 31.87
CA LEU A 15 -9.21 2.24 31.97
C LEU A 15 -7.99 3.13 32.24
N MET A 16 -7.84 4.24 31.51
CA MET A 16 -6.75 5.22 31.69
C MET A 16 -6.72 5.75 33.13
N ARG A 17 -7.87 6.18 33.67
CA ARG A 17 -7.98 6.63 35.09
C ARG A 17 -7.53 5.53 36.05
N SER A 18 -7.96 4.28 35.84
CA SER A 18 -7.63 3.15 36.71
C SER A 18 -6.15 2.77 36.68
N LYS A 19 -5.45 3.10 35.58
CA LYS A 19 -4.03 2.80 35.35
C LYS A 19 -3.12 4.00 35.51
N HIS A 20 -3.68 5.17 35.86
CA HIS A 20 -2.95 6.44 35.95
C HIS A 20 -2.23 6.81 34.63
N ILE A 21 -2.93 6.68 33.52
CA ILE A 21 -2.49 7.10 32.19
C ILE A 21 -3.25 8.39 31.83
N ASP A 22 -2.52 9.43 31.47
CA ASP A 22 -3.10 10.74 31.16
C ASP A 22 -3.38 10.91 29.65
N ALA A 23 -2.56 10.28 28.82
CA ALA A 23 -2.80 10.21 27.38
C ALA A 23 -2.46 8.82 26.82
N VAL A 24 -3.16 8.41 25.75
CA VAL A 24 -2.84 7.18 24.99
C VAL A 24 -2.76 7.47 23.52
N ILE A 25 -1.75 6.93 22.86
CA ILE A 25 -1.58 7.00 21.39
C ILE A 25 -1.90 5.62 20.82
N ILE A 26 -2.81 5.56 19.83
CA ILE A 26 -3.32 4.33 19.22
C ILE A 26 -3.07 4.40 17.72
N PRO A 27 -2.12 3.65 17.17
CA PRO A 27 -1.83 3.65 15.74
C PRO A 27 -2.84 2.79 14.97
N GLY A 28 -2.84 2.93 13.64
CA GLY A 28 -3.60 2.07 12.73
C GLY A 28 -2.81 0.86 12.23
N THR A 29 -1.80 0.38 12.97
CA THR A 29 -0.88 -0.69 12.59
C THR A 29 -1.04 -1.94 13.44
N ASP A 30 -0.28 -2.98 13.09
CA ASP A 30 -0.14 -4.24 13.83
C ASP A 30 1.33 -4.49 14.23
N PRO A 31 1.68 -5.60 14.90
CA PRO A 31 3.07 -5.93 15.29
C PRO A 31 4.04 -6.11 14.11
N HIS A 32 3.53 -6.13 12.89
CA HIS A 32 4.28 -6.32 11.64
C HIS A 32 4.40 -5.02 10.84
N GLN A 33 3.82 -3.92 11.33
CA GLN A 33 3.72 -2.63 10.63
C GLN A 33 3.00 -2.76 9.28
N SER A 34 1.93 -3.60 9.24
CA SER A 34 1.11 -3.79 8.05
C SER A 34 0.30 -2.53 7.72
N GLU A 35 0.17 -2.20 6.43
CA GLU A 35 -0.69 -1.11 5.96
C GLU A 35 -2.18 -1.46 6.16
N TYR A 36 -2.54 -2.73 5.92
CA TYR A 36 -3.87 -3.27 6.13
C TYR A 36 -3.80 -4.32 7.26
N PRO A 37 -3.92 -3.91 8.54
CA PRO A 37 -3.93 -4.87 9.64
C PRO A 37 -5.19 -5.72 9.62
N SER A 38 -5.08 -6.99 10.06
CA SER A 38 -6.26 -7.82 10.23
C SER A 38 -7.21 -7.25 11.30
N GLU A 39 -8.49 -7.62 11.24
CA GLU A 39 -9.55 -7.16 12.16
C GLU A 39 -9.16 -7.24 13.63
N HIS A 40 -8.33 -8.22 13.99
CA HIS A 40 -7.81 -8.38 15.36
C HIS A 40 -7.05 -7.14 15.87
N TRP A 41 -6.41 -6.39 14.97
CA TRP A 41 -5.55 -5.26 15.34
C TRP A 41 -6.19 -3.88 15.12
N LYS A 42 -7.42 -3.80 14.61
CA LYS A 42 -8.13 -2.55 14.30
C LYS A 42 -8.70 -1.85 15.54
N PHE A 43 -7.88 -1.71 16.60
CA PHE A 43 -8.31 -1.08 17.85
C PHE A 43 -8.57 0.43 17.69
N ARG A 44 -7.84 1.12 16.82
CA ARG A 44 -8.12 2.51 16.47
C ARG A 44 -9.54 2.66 15.92
N ASP A 45 -9.93 1.78 15.01
CA ASP A 45 -11.25 1.79 14.36
C ASP A 45 -12.35 1.52 15.40
N TYR A 46 -12.11 0.53 16.29
CA TYR A 46 -13.01 0.20 17.39
C TYR A 46 -13.30 1.39 18.31
N VAL A 47 -12.29 2.20 18.62
CA VAL A 47 -12.43 3.34 19.56
C VAL A 47 -12.97 4.59 18.88
N SER A 48 -12.50 4.90 17.67
CA SER A 48 -12.79 6.17 16.97
C SER A 48 -13.94 6.07 15.95
N GLY A 49 -14.19 4.89 15.40
CA GLY A 49 -15.10 4.68 14.27
C GLY A 49 -14.51 5.04 12.91
N PHE A 50 -13.23 5.46 12.87
CA PHE A 50 -12.54 5.77 11.62
C PHE A 50 -11.89 4.52 11.02
N THR A 51 -12.23 4.20 9.77
CA THR A 51 -11.82 2.96 9.08
C THR A 51 -10.76 3.15 8.00
N GLY A 52 -10.29 4.38 7.74
CA GLY A 52 -9.23 4.62 6.74
C GLY A 52 -7.92 3.90 7.09
N SER A 53 -7.14 3.50 6.09
CA SER A 53 -5.92 2.68 6.30
C SER A 53 -4.80 3.44 7.03
N ASN A 54 -4.77 4.76 6.98
CA ASN A 54 -3.78 5.58 7.68
C ASN A 54 -4.42 6.53 8.69
N GLY A 55 -3.93 6.51 9.92
CA GLY A 55 -4.32 7.46 10.96
C GLY A 55 -3.93 7.00 12.36
N THR A 56 -3.78 7.97 13.24
CA THR A 56 -3.43 7.79 14.66
C THR A 56 -4.48 8.44 15.53
N ALA A 57 -5.13 7.68 16.39
CA ALA A 57 -6.01 8.21 17.42
C ALA A 57 -5.21 8.54 18.68
N VAL A 58 -5.48 9.70 19.27
CA VAL A 58 -4.89 10.10 20.55
C VAL A 58 -6.00 10.52 21.49
N VAL A 59 -6.00 9.96 22.69
CA VAL A 59 -7.03 10.19 23.70
C VAL A 59 -6.39 10.69 24.97
N THR A 60 -6.88 11.80 25.50
CA THR A 60 -6.62 12.28 26.86
C THR A 60 -7.85 12.07 27.74
N LEU A 61 -7.75 12.38 29.02
CA LEU A 61 -8.89 12.26 29.94
C LEU A 61 -10.06 13.19 29.55
N ASP A 62 -9.78 14.29 28.85
CA ASP A 62 -10.74 15.35 28.54
C ASP A 62 -11.00 15.55 27.05
N ASP A 63 -10.07 15.19 26.16
CA ASP A 63 -10.15 15.42 24.71
C ASP A 63 -9.72 14.18 23.91
N ALA A 64 -10.04 14.15 22.61
CA ALA A 64 -9.60 13.11 21.70
C ALA A 64 -9.43 13.64 20.27
N GLY A 65 -8.35 13.24 19.60
CA GLY A 65 -8.05 13.62 18.22
C GLY A 65 -7.72 12.43 17.36
N LEU A 66 -8.06 12.52 16.07
CA LEU A 66 -7.61 11.57 15.04
C LEU A 66 -6.78 12.33 14.02
N TRP A 67 -5.50 11.97 13.90
CA TRP A 67 -4.59 12.45 12.85
C TRP A 67 -4.64 11.52 11.67
N THR A 68 -4.84 12.07 10.46
CA THR A 68 -4.81 11.31 9.20
C THR A 68 -4.33 12.20 8.06
N ASP A 69 -3.91 11.59 6.94
CA ASP A 69 -3.41 12.31 5.77
C ASP A 69 -4.51 12.71 4.79
N SER A 70 -4.12 13.43 3.74
CA SER A 70 -5.03 14.05 2.77
C SER A 70 -5.95 13.09 2.00
N ARG A 71 -5.62 11.81 1.94
CA ARG A 71 -6.43 10.78 1.27
C ARG A 71 -7.76 10.56 2.00
N TYR A 72 -7.80 10.84 3.31
CA TYR A 72 -8.90 10.50 4.21
C TYR A 72 -9.60 11.71 4.85
N PHE A 73 -9.23 12.95 4.53
CA PHE A 73 -9.83 14.13 5.20
C PHE A 73 -11.36 14.17 5.11
N LEU A 74 -11.93 13.84 3.96
CA LEU A 74 -13.38 13.85 3.76
C LEU A 74 -14.05 12.69 4.50
N GLN A 75 -13.53 11.49 4.36
CA GLN A 75 -14.03 10.30 5.06
C GLN A 75 -13.95 10.48 6.59
N ALA A 76 -12.83 10.96 7.10
CA ALA A 76 -12.66 11.17 8.54
C ALA A 76 -13.61 12.25 9.08
N ALA A 77 -13.84 13.34 8.34
CA ALA A 77 -14.78 14.36 8.74
C ALA A 77 -16.20 13.81 8.91
N GLU A 78 -16.62 12.90 8.02
CA GLU A 78 -17.92 12.24 8.09
C GLU A 78 -17.99 11.18 9.20
N GLN A 79 -17.01 10.28 9.26
CA GLN A 79 -17.01 9.16 10.20
C GLN A 79 -16.84 9.59 11.66
N LEU A 80 -16.14 10.70 11.90
CA LEU A 80 -15.91 11.22 13.25
C LEU A 80 -17.07 12.09 13.77
N GLU A 81 -18.09 12.38 12.97
CA GLU A 81 -19.22 13.19 13.42
C GLU A 81 -19.95 12.53 14.60
N GLY A 82 -19.93 13.18 15.76
CA GLY A 82 -20.55 12.69 16.99
C GLY A 82 -19.81 11.55 17.69
N SER A 83 -18.59 11.19 17.26
CA SER A 83 -17.76 10.16 17.90
C SER A 83 -17.03 10.62 19.17
N GLY A 84 -16.91 11.92 19.37
CA GLY A 84 -16.08 12.53 20.43
C GLY A 84 -14.62 12.76 20.00
N PHE A 85 -14.25 12.42 18.77
CA PHE A 85 -12.93 12.71 18.20
C PHE A 85 -12.96 13.95 17.32
N THR A 86 -11.89 14.75 17.39
CA THR A 86 -11.64 15.87 16.48
C THR A 86 -10.70 15.44 15.36
N LEU A 87 -11.08 15.70 14.09
CA LEU A 87 -10.19 15.48 12.96
C LEU A 87 -8.99 16.44 13.03
N ARG A 88 -7.78 15.90 12.95
CA ARG A 88 -6.51 16.62 12.81
C ARG A 88 -5.88 16.26 11.48
N LYS A 89 -5.59 17.25 10.66
CA LYS A 89 -5.11 17.07 9.28
C LYS A 89 -3.58 17.06 9.24
N GLU A 90 -2.98 15.89 8.99
CA GLU A 90 -1.52 15.78 8.89
C GLU A 90 -0.97 16.59 7.72
N ASN A 91 0.23 17.14 7.91
CA ASN A 91 1.00 17.89 6.91
C ASN A 91 0.29 19.17 6.38
N ILE A 92 -0.70 19.69 7.11
CA ILE A 92 -1.32 20.97 6.79
C ILE A 92 -0.70 22.07 7.68
N PRO A 93 -0.23 23.19 7.08
CA PRO A 93 0.35 24.28 7.85
C PRO A 93 -0.62 24.83 8.92
N GLY A 94 -0.16 24.85 10.16
CA GLY A 94 -0.94 25.33 11.31
C GLY A 94 -1.72 24.25 12.07
N GLU A 95 -1.76 23.01 11.56
CA GLU A 95 -2.27 21.87 12.32
C GLU A 95 -1.12 21.26 13.15
N PRO A 96 -1.30 21.04 14.47
CA PRO A 96 -0.26 20.44 15.30
C PRO A 96 -0.09 18.95 14.99
N THR A 97 1.13 18.46 15.03
CA THR A 97 1.41 17.01 15.05
C THR A 97 0.91 16.39 16.37
N VAL A 98 0.82 15.07 16.42
CA VAL A 98 0.44 14.33 17.65
C VAL A 98 1.28 14.79 18.86
N LEU A 99 2.59 14.87 18.70
CA LEU A 99 3.49 15.20 19.81
C LEU A 99 3.41 16.68 20.19
N GLU A 100 3.30 17.60 19.23
CA GLU A 100 3.07 19.03 19.51
C GLU A 100 1.79 19.23 20.30
N TRP A 101 0.69 18.61 19.87
CA TRP A 101 -0.59 18.70 20.57
C TRP A 101 -0.53 18.15 22.00
N LEU A 102 0.13 16.99 22.22
CA LEU A 102 0.32 16.46 23.57
C LEU A 102 1.13 17.41 24.45
N GLY A 103 2.15 18.07 23.89
CA GLY A 103 2.92 19.09 24.62
C GLY A 103 2.14 20.34 24.99
N GLU A 104 1.05 20.63 24.27
CA GLU A 104 0.17 21.78 24.56
C GLU A 104 -0.91 21.46 25.62
N VAL A 105 -1.36 20.19 25.70
CA VAL A 105 -2.54 19.83 26.51
C VAL A 105 -2.22 19.04 27.78
N LEU A 106 -1.00 18.48 27.92
CA LEU A 106 -0.61 17.71 29.11
C LEU A 106 0.15 18.56 30.11
N ASP A 107 -0.11 18.30 31.41
CA ASP A 107 0.63 18.87 32.51
C ASP A 107 1.96 18.12 32.77
N GLU A 108 2.90 18.73 33.53
CA GLU A 108 4.11 18.07 34.00
C GLU A 108 3.78 16.77 34.76
N ASP A 109 4.66 15.79 34.67
CA ASP A 109 4.51 14.43 35.23
C ASP A 109 3.41 13.56 34.59
N ALA A 110 2.75 14.02 33.50
CA ALA A 110 1.76 13.22 32.79
C ALA A 110 2.34 11.91 32.25
N VAL A 111 1.52 10.86 32.20
CA VAL A 111 1.90 9.52 31.70
C VAL A 111 1.29 9.29 30.32
N VAL A 112 2.15 9.08 29.32
CA VAL A 112 1.75 8.74 27.94
C VAL A 112 1.87 7.24 27.74
N GLY A 113 0.74 6.56 27.52
CA GLY A 113 0.65 5.12 27.30
C GLY A 113 0.61 4.75 25.83
N VAL A 114 1.29 3.68 25.47
CA VAL A 114 1.22 3.03 24.15
C VAL A 114 1.25 1.51 24.29
N ASP A 115 0.77 0.79 23.28
CA ASP A 115 1.07 -0.64 23.16
C ASP A 115 2.34 -0.79 22.29
N GLY A 116 3.48 -1.00 22.93
CA GLY A 116 4.79 -1.08 22.28
C GLY A 116 4.94 -2.22 21.25
N ARG A 117 3.97 -3.13 21.17
CA ARG A 117 3.92 -4.13 20.09
C ARG A 117 3.52 -3.51 18.76
N LEU A 118 2.81 -2.38 18.77
CA LEU A 118 2.21 -1.72 17.60
C LEU A 118 3.05 -0.54 17.09
N PHE A 119 4.06 -0.11 17.84
CA PHE A 119 4.98 0.96 17.46
C PHE A 119 6.32 0.39 17.05
N SER A 120 6.86 0.87 15.94
CA SER A 120 8.22 0.57 15.55
C SER A 120 9.22 1.14 16.56
N LEU A 121 10.44 0.60 16.58
CA LEU A 121 11.52 1.08 17.46
C LEU A 121 11.78 2.58 17.32
N ILE A 122 11.74 3.09 16.07
CA ILE A 122 12.01 4.51 15.83
C ILE A 122 10.88 5.41 16.32
N GLU A 123 9.63 4.97 16.16
CA GLU A 123 8.45 5.72 16.63
C GLU A 123 8.37 5.72 18.15
N ALA A 124 8.52 4.56 18.80
CA ALA A 124 8.52 4.45 20.23
C ALA A 124 9.63 5.30 20.86
N ASN A 125 10.85 5.24 20.32
CA ASN A 125 11.97 6.07 20.78
C ASN A 125 11.68 7.57 20.59
N ARG A 126 11.03 7.97 19.49
CA ARG A 126 10.61 9.37 19.27
C ARG A 126 9.62 9.84 20.35
N ILE A 127 8.65 8.99 20.69
CA ILE A 127 7.66 9.29 21.75
C ILE A 127 8.36 9.34 23.12
N GLU A 128 9.23 8.39 23.45
CA GLU A 128 9.99 8.36 24.69
C GLU A 128 10.86 9.61 24.88
N LEU A 129 11.61 9.99 23.84
CA LEU A 129 12.42 11.21 23.85
C LEU A 129 11.56 12.47 24.04
N PHE A 130 10.41 12.55 23.36
CA PHE A 130 9.47 13.65 23.55
C PHE A 130 8.96 13.71 24.99
N CYS A 131 8.57 12.58 25.57
CA CYS A 131 8.14 12.49 26.98
C CYS A 131 9.25 12.99 27.92
N ALA A 132 10.46 12.52 27.74
CA ALA A 132 11.61 12.93 28.57
C ALA A 132 11.91 14.45 28.45
N GLN A 133 11.75 15.05 27.27
CA GLN A 133 11.97 16.48 27.03
C GLN A 133 10.89 17.36 27.68
N ASN A 134 9.68 16.85 27.84
CA ASN A 134 8.54 17.60 28.41
C ASN A 134 8.25 17.24 29.88
N GLY A 135 9.08 16.40 30.52
CA GLY A 135 8.84 15.96 31.90
C GLY A 135 7.72 14.93 32.03
N PHE A 136 7.34 14.27 30.96
CA PHE A 136 6.32 13.21 30.94
C PHE A 136 6.95 11.85 31.17
N MET A 137 6.15 10.88 31.63
CA MET A 137 6.52 9.47 31.74
C MET A 137 6.01 8.70 30.51
N PHE A 138 6.83 7.81 29.96
CA PHE A 138 6.49 6.91 28.87
C PHE A 138 6.10 5.53 29.42
N ALA A 139 4.92 5.02 29.03
CA ALA A 139 4.40 3.71 29.45
C ALA A 139 4.15 2.81 28.22
N PRO A 140 5.16 2.02 27.75
CA PRO A 140 5.07 1.23 26.52
C PRO A 140 4.22 -0.04 26.62
N ASP A 141 3.78 -0.44 27.81
CA ASP A 141 3.01 -1.68 28.04
C ASP A 141 1.51 -1.43 28.27
N PHE A 142 0.96 -0.34 27.77
CA PHE A 142 -0.46 -0.04 27.96
C PHE A 142 -1.33 -0.73 26.90
N ARG A 143 -1.71 -1.98 27.17
CA ARG A 143 -2.47 -2.87 26.28
C ARG A 143 -3.98 -2.68 26.41
N ALA A 144 -4.48 -1.54 25.96
CA ALA A 144 -5.88 -1.15 26.14
C ALA A 144 -6.86 -2.08 25.40
N ALA A 145 -6.52 -2.53 24.19
CA ALA A 145 -7.36 -3.43 23.41
C ALA A 145 -7.70 -4.73 24.15
N GLU A 146 -6.74 -5.32 24.88
CA GLU A 146 -6.95 -6.55 25.65
C GLU A 146 -7.89 -6.34 26.85
N ALA A 147 -7.95 -5.10 27.35
CA ALA A 147 -8.74 -4.79 28.55
C ALA A 147 -10.19 -4.40 28.25
N ILE A 148 -10.45 -3.69 27.15
CA ILE A 148 -11.78 -3.11 26.89
C ILE A 148 -12.49 -3.68 25.65
N TRP A 149 -11.78 -4.28 24.70
CA TRP A 149 -12.39 -4.85 23.50
C TRP A 149 -12.81 -6.31 23.74
N THR A 150 -13.96 -6.49 24.36
CA THR A 150 -14.43 -7.81 24.85
C THR A 150 -14.83 -8.78 23.76
N ASP A 151 -15.25 -8.28 22.62
CA ASP A 151 -15.64 -9.04 21.41
C ASP A 151 -14.59 -8.96 20.31
N ARG A 152 -13.32 -8.70 20.69
CA ARG A 152 -12.20 -8.59 19.76
C ARG A 152 -12.12 -9.82 18.86
N PRO A 153 -12.09 -9.63 17.53
CA PRO A 153 -11.89 -10.73 16.59
C PRO A 153 -10.62 -11.54 16.90
N ALA A 154 -10.67 -12.84 16.69
CA ALA A 154 -9.48 -13.67 16.82
C ALA A 154 -8.44 -13.34 15.75
N ARG A 155 -7.17 -13.67 16.00
CA ARG A 155 -6.16 -13.61 14.92
C ARG A 155 -6.57 -14.54 13.77
N PRO A 156 -6.38 -14.15 12.50
CA PRO A 156 -6.66 -15.01 11.36
C PRO A 156 -5.88 -16.33 11.41
N MET A 157 -6.53 -17.41 11.05
CA MET A 157 -5.98 -18.78 11.09
C MET A 157 -6.01 -19.44 9.71
N ASN A 158 -5.94 -18.63 8.63
CA ASN A 158 -5.95 -19.14 7.28
C ASN A 158 -4.69 -19.97 6.96
N PRO A 159 -4.82 -21.07 6.20
CA PRO A 159 -3.67 -21.91 5.88
C PRO A 159 -2.68 -21.18 4.98
N ALA A 160 -1.40 -21.32 5.30
CA ALA A 160 -0.32 -20.94 4.42
C ALA A 160 -0.22 -21.92 3.23
N PHE A 161 0.30 -21.42 2.10
CA PHE A 161 0.61 -22.24 0.94
C PHE A 161 1.96 -21.84 0.32
N VAL A 162 2.55 -22.74 -0.43
CA VAL A 162 3.83 -22.52 -1.12
C VAL A 162 3.58 -21.74 -2.41
N HIS A 163 4.32 -20.65 -2.61
CA HIS A 163 4.39 -19.99 -3.90
C HIS A 163 5.40 -20.70 -4.77
N ASP A 164 4.95 -21.24 -5.89
CA ASP A 164 5.77 -22.09 -6.76
C ASP A 164 7.06 -21.37 -7.19
N GLU A 165 8.17 -22.08 -7.10
CA GLU A 165 9.49 -21.59 -7.53
C GLU A 165 9.51 -21.22 -9.01
N ALA A 166 8.68 -21.88 -9.85
CA ALA A 166 8.51 -21.52 -11.26
C ALA A 166 7.90 -20.12 -11.46
N LEU A 167 7.18 -19.59 -10.45
CA LEU A 167 6.63 -18.24 -10.46
C LEU A 167 7.53 -17.26 -9.69
N ALA A 168 8.12 -17.71 -8.58
CA ALA A 168 9.04 -16.90 -7.79
C ALA A 168 10.37 -16.62 -8.51
N GLY A 169 10.80 -17.55 -9.38
CA GLY A 169 12.03 -17.47 -10.18
C GLY A 169 13.33 -17.65 -9.39
N GLU A 170 13.23 -17.92 -8.06
CA GLU A 170 14.38 -18.13 -7.18
C GLU A 170 13.95 -18.98 -5.99
N ASP A 171 14.78 -19.94 -5.59
CA ASP A 171 14.52 -20.78 -4.43
C ASP A 171 14.87 -20.09 -3.09
N VAL A 172 14.46 -20.71 -1.99
CA VAL A 172 14.66 -20.18 -0.63
C VAL A 172 16.13 -20.13 -0.24
N ASP A 173 16.94 -21.15 -0.61
CA ASP A 173 18.37 -21.18 -0.25
C ASP A 173 19.15 -20.06 -0.93
N SER A 174 18.88 -19.79 -2.21
CA SER A 174 19.48 -18.68 -2.94
C SER A 174 19.16 -17.34 -2.30
N LYS A 175 17.89 -17.10 -1.95
CA LYS A 175 17.46 -15.86 -1.28
C LYS A 175 18.10 -15.68 0.09
N ILE A 176 18.14 -16.74 0.90
CA ILE A 176 18.77 -16.72 2.23
C ILE A 176 20.28 -16.47 2.11
N SER A 177 20.96 -17.09 1.13
CA SER A 177 22.39 -16.81 0.90
C SER A 177 22.65 -15.32 0.65
N ARG A 178 21.82 -14.66 -0.15
CA ARG A 178 21.93 -13.22 -0.40
C ARG A 178 21.70 -12.37 0.87
N VAL A 179 20.80 -12.83 1.75
CA VAL A 179 20.59 -12.20 3.06
C VAL A 179 21.81 -12.38 3.96
N VAL A 180 22.38 -13.59 4.01
CA VAL A 180 23.60 -13.87 4.79
C VAL A 180 24.78 -13.03 4.28
N ASP A 181 24.98 -12.92 2.96
CA ASP A 181 25.99 -12.05 2.37
C ASP A 181 25.83 -10.58 2.83
N ALA A 182 24.58 -10.11 2.96
CA ALA A 182 24.31 -8.75 3.46
C ALA A 182 24.55 -8.62 4.97
N LEU A 183 24.32 -9.67 5.75
CA LEU A 183 24.65 -9.72 7.18
C LEU A 183 26.15 -9.67 7.40
N ASP A 184 26.92 -10.46 6.65
CA ASP A 184 28.39 -10.45 6.69
C ASP A 184 28.96 -9.07 6.37
N ALA A 185 28.40 -8.40 5.35
CA ALA A 185 28.80 -7.05 4.98
C ALA A 185 28.51 -5.99 6.06
N ALA A 186 27.56 -6.28 6.96
CA ALA A 186 27.13 -5.42 8.07
C ALA A 186 27.72 -5.83 9.44
N ASP A 187 28.62 -6.81 9.50
CA ASP A 187 29.14 -7.42 10.74
C ASP A 187 28.01 -7.86 11.69
N ALA A 188 26.94 -8.46 11.14
CA ALA A 188 25.78 -8.95 11.88
C ALA A 188 25.67 -10.47 11.85
N ASP A 189 25.35 -11.10 12.98
CA ASP A 189 25.23 -12.55 13.12
C ASP A 189 23.83 -13.07 12.71
N GLY A 190 22.83 -12.19 12.62
CA GLY A 190 21.48 -12.58 12.26
C GLY A 190 20.57 -11.40 11.96
N LEU A 191 19.41 -11.70 11.37
CA LEU A 191 18.36 -10.76 11.00
C LEU A 191 17.04 -11.16 11.64
N LEU A 192 16.38 -10.23 12.33
CA LEU A 192 14.99 -10.34 12.72
C LEU A 192 14.11 -9.71 11.63
N ILE A 193 13.19 -10.50 11.07
CA ILE A 193 12.24 -10.07 10.05
C ILE A 193 10.84 -10.08 10.65
N THR A 194 10.19 -8.91 10.63
CA THR A 194 8.82 -8.75 11.14
C THR A 194 7.82 -8.42 10.03
N ALA A 195 8.27 -7.83 8.93
CA ALA A 195 7.42 -7.49 7.80
C ALA A 195 6.93 -8.75 7.08
N LEU A 196 5.60 -8.88 6.95
CA LEU A 196 4.95 -10.10 6.43
C LEU A 196 5.29 -10.38 4.97
N ASP A 197 5.40 -9.35 4.16
CA ASP A 197 5.76 -9.40 2.74
C ASP A 197 7.22 -9.85 2.54
N GLU A 198 8.13 -9.44 3.42
CA GLU A 198 9.53 -9.88 3.40
C GLU A 198 9.65 -11.37 3.74
N ILE A 199 8.92 -11.84 4.77
CA ILE A 199 8.87 -13.25 5.15
C ILE A 199 8.28 -14.09 4.01
N ALA A 200 7.17 -13.63 3.44
CA ALA A 200 6.49 -14.29 2.34
C ALA A 200 7.38 -14.42 1.09
N TRP A 201 8.11 -13.34 0.76
CA TRP A 201 9.06 -13.36 -0.36
C TRP A 201 10.25 -14.29 -0.08
N LEU A 202 10.86 -14.15 1.10
CA LEU A 202 12.09 -14.89 1.46
C LEU A 202 11.87 -16.39 1.48
N LEU A 203 10.74 -16.84 2.04
CA LEU A 203 10.43 -18.25 2.23
C LEU A 203 9.55 -18.86 1.13
N ASN A 204 9.22 -18.10 0.07
CA ASN A 204 8.26 -18.52 -0.95
C ASN A 204 6.94 -19.03 -0.35
N LEU A 205 6.43 -18.31 0.64
CA LEU A 205 5.14 -18.59 1.28
C LEU A 205 4.13 -17.51 0.94
N ARG A 206 2.87 -17.90 0.88
CA ARG A 206 1.72 -16.99 0.77
C ARG A 206 0.60 -17.45 1.69
N GLY A 207 -0.38 -16.59 1.88
CA GLY A 207 -1.58 -16.88 2.67
C GLY A 207 -2.66 -15.84 2.43
N SER A 208 -3.64 -15.78 3.33
CA SER A 208 -4.76 -14.84 3.25
C SER A 208 -5.16 -14.32 4.64
N ASP A 209 -4.17 -14.04 5.49
CA ASP A 209 -4.42 -13.51 6.85
C ASP A 209 -4.69 -12.01 6.86
N VAL A 210 -4.27 -11.32 5.80
CA VAL A 210 -4.43 -9.88 5.61
C VAL A 210 -5.22 -9.67 4.32
N ASP A 211 -6.16 -8.77 4.34
CA ASP A 211 -6.94 -8.42 3.16
C ASP A 211 -6.03 -7.87 2.07
N TYR A 212 -6.31 -8.21 0.83
CA TYR A 212 -5.62 -7.73 -0.37
C TYR A 212 -4.13 -8.11 -0.51
N THR A 213 -3.47 -8.51 0.59
CA THR A 213 -2.05 -8.86 0.58
C THR A 213 -1.88 -10.35 0.88
N PRO A 214 -1.35 -11.16 -0.06
CA PRO A 214 -1.32 -12.61 0.09
C PRO A 214 -0.19 -13.07 1.03
N VAL A 215 -0.29 -12.77 2.31
CA VAL A 215 0.69 -13.07 3.36
C VAL A 215 0.09 -13.88 4.50
N VAL A 216 0.96 -14.46 5.33
CA VAL A 216 0.60 -15.08 6.60
C VAL A 216 1.21 -14.29 7.75
N ILE A 217 0.49 -14.16 8.86
CA ILE A 217 0.98 -13.56 10.09
C ILE A 217 2.04 -14.47 10.68
N ALA A 218 3.30 -14.00 10.68
CA ALA A 218 4.47 -14.74 11.14
C ALA A 218 5.64 -13.79 11.44
N PHE A 219 6.62 -14.24 12.23
CA PHE A 219 7.94 -13.64 12.36
C PHE A 219 8.99 -14.59 11.82
N ALA A 220 10.15 -14.07 11.42
CA ALA A 220 11.27 -14.91 11.02
C ALA A 220 12.58 -14.41 11.63
N TYR A 221 13.48 -15.37 11.89
CA TYR A 221 14.86 -15.10 12.25
C TYR A 221 15.77 -15.90 11.32
N VAL A 222 16.79 -15.24 10.77
CA VAL A 222 17.73 -15.83 9.81
C VAL A 222 19.15 -15.49 10.23
N SER A 223 20.01 -16.51 10.28
CA SER A 223 21.47 -16.39 10.42
C SER A 223 22.15 -17.42 9.51
N GLU A 224 23.48 -17.45 9.48
CA GLU A 224 24.23 -18.47 8.76
C GLU A 224 23.83 -19.90 9.19
N ASP A 225 23.67 -20.12 10.51
CA ASP A 225 23.44 -21.43 11.12
C ASP A 225 21.96 -21.74 11.42
N GLU A 226 21.10 -20.72 11.53
CA GLU A 226 19.74 -20.90 12.01
C GLU A 226 18.71 -20.13 11.19
N ARG A 227 17.65 -20.83 10.77
CA ARG A 227 16.47 -20.32 10.08
C ARG A 227 15.24 -20.72 10.88
N VAL A 228 14.49 -19.75 11.35
CA VAL A 228 13.30 -19.99 12.19
C VAL A 228 12.13 -19.18 11.67
N LEU A 229 11.00 -19.84 11.47
CA LEU A 229 9.70 -19.22 11.22
C LEU A 229 8.82 -19.37 12.46
N PHE A 230 8.31 -18.27 13.00
CA PHE A 230 7.37 -18.23 14.11
C PHE A 230 5.97 -18.01 13.53
N ILE A 231 5.19 -19.07 13.49
CA ILE A 231 3.86 -19.11 12.88
C ILE A 231 2.96 -20.01 13.69
N ASP A 232 1.67 -19.70 13.73
CA ASP A 232 0.70 -20.58 14.36
C ASP A 232 0.66 -21.94 13.64
N SER A 233 0.79 -23.02 14.41
CA SER A 233 0.94 -24.37 13.86
C SER A 233 -0.28 -24.85 13.05
N GLU A 234 -1.47 -24.30 13.31
CA GLU A 234 -2.71 -24.64 12.58
C GLU A 234 -2.69 -24.13 11.13
N LYS A 235 -1.88 -23.11 10.84
CA LYS A 235 -1.70 -22.56 9.48
C LYS A 235 -0.76 -23.41 8.61
N VAL A 236 0.06 -24.27 9.24
CA VAL A 236 1.14 -25.01 8.56
C VAL A 236 0.58 -26.28 7.95
N THR A 237 0.27 -26.24 6.66
CA THR A 237 -0.14 -27.43 5.89
C THR A 237 1.01 -28.44 5.76
N PHE A 238 0.68 -29.68 5.34
CA PHE A 238 1.70 -30.70 5.09
C PHE A 238 2.70 -30.23 4.02
N GLU A 239 2.22 -29.61 2.96
CA GLU A 239 3.05 -29.08 1.87
C GLU A 239 4.01 -27.97 2.35
N VAL A 240 3.51 -27.01 3.12
CA VAL A 240 4.32 -25.94 3.73
C VAL A 240 5.37 -26.52 4.66
N LYS A 241 5.00 -27.52 5.47
CA LYS A 241 5.94 -28.19 6.39
C LYS A 241 7.06 -28.90 5.65
N ASP A 242 6.75 -29.60 4.55
CA ASP A 242 7.75 -30.30 3.75
C ASP A 242 8.66 -29.31 3.01
N HIS A 243 8.08 -28.23 2.47
CA HIS A 243 8.81 -27.13 1.85
C HIS A 243 9.81 -26.48 2.83
N LEU A 244 9.37 -26.05 4.01
CA LEU A 244 10.22 -25.43 5.02
C LEU A 244 11.33 -26.41 5.50
N LYS A 245 10.99 -27.68 5.66
CA LYS A 245 11.95 -28.73 6.03
C LYS A 245 13.03 -28.92 4.95
N LYS A 246 12.66 -28.86 3.65
CA LYS A 246 13.60 -28.94 2.52
C LYS A 246 14.71 -27.88 2.66
N TYR A 247 14.37 -26.70 3.12
CA TYR A 247 15.29 -25.56 3.27
C TYR A 247 15.82 -25.36 4.71
N GLY A 248 15.67 -26.36 5.57
CA GLY A 248 16.20 -26.29 6.94
C GLY A 248 15.54 -25.28 7.87
N VAL A 249 14.37 -24.76 7.50
CA VAL A 249 13.63 -23.77 8.30
C VAL A 249 12.91 -24.49 9.46
N LYS A 250 13.22 -24.11 10.69
CA LYS A 250 12.56 -24.60 11.90
C LYS A 250 11.25 -23.82 12.12
N ILE A 251 10.19 -24.53 12.48
CA ILE A 251 8.90 -23.94 12.83
C ILE A 251 8.78 -23.85 14.33
N LYS A 252 8.40 -22.67 14.86
CA LYS A 252 8.04 -22.43 16.25
C LYS A 252 6.68 -21.74 16.31
N ASP A 253 6.06 -21.78 17.49
CA ASP A 253 4.82 -21.07 17.74
C ASP A 253 5.01 -19.54 17.59
N TYR A 254 4.00 -18.85 17.05
CA TYR A 254 4.04 -17.41 16.84
C TYR A 254 4.39 -16.65 18.13
N ASP A 255 3.80 -17.05 19.27
CA ASP A 255 3.98 -16.37 20.54
C ASP A 255 5.33 -16.71 21.24
N ASP A 256 6.14 -17.63 20.68
CA ASP A 256 7.47 -17.97 21.21
C ASP A 256 8.58 -16.96 20.79
N ILE A 257 8.26 -15.93 19.97
CA ILE A 257 9.27 -14.99 19.41
C ILE A 257 10.04 -14.24 20.51
N GLU A 258 9.37 -13.58 21.46
CA GLU A 258 10.04 -12.82 22.52
C GLU A 258 10.95 -13.72 23.37
N LYS A 259 10.48 -14.92 23.71
CA LYS A 259 11.26 -15.93 24.47
C LYS A 259 12.48 -16.42 23.69
N PHE A 260 12.39 -16.50 22.36
CA PHE A 260 13.53 -16.85 21.50
C PHE A 260 14.54 -15.70 21.47
N LEU A 261 14.10 -14.47 21.23
CA LEU A 261 14.96 -13.28 21.20
C LEU A 261 15.72 -13.08 22.51
N GLY A 262 15.08 -13.31 23.65
CA GLY A 262 15.71 -13.25 24.98
C GLY A 262 16.76 -14.34 25.25
N LYS A 263 16.93 -15.33 24.34
CA LYS A 263 17.95 -16.39 24.45
C LYS A 263 19.10 -16.24 23.45
N ILE A 264 19.03 -15.28 22.55
CA ILE A 264 20.15 -14.97 21.65
C ILE A 264 21.34 -14.52 22.51
N SER A 265 22.53 -14.99 22.17
CA SER A 265 23.74 -14.65 22.92
C SER A 265 23.91 -13.14 23.06
N SER A 266 24.24 -12.67 24.27
CA SER A 266 24.51 -11.24 24.52
C SER A 266 25.73 -10.70 23.74
N THR A 267 26.54 -11.59 23.19
CA THR A 267 27.70 -11.23 22.35
C THR A 267 27.36 -11.21 20.85
N ALA A 268 26.21 -11.77 20.46
CA ALA A 268 25.77 -11.73 19.08
C ALA A 268 25.24 -10.34 18.71
N THR A 269 25.36 -9.99 17.44
CA THR A 269 24.81 -8.74 16.86
C THR A 269 23.68 -9.10 15.91
N VAL A 270 22.46 -8.67 16.21
CA VAL A 270 21.29 -8.88 15.36
C VAL A 270 20.96 -7.61 14.59
N MET A 271 20.85 -7.73 13.27
CA MET A 271 20.31 -6.67 12.42
C MET A 271 18.81 -6.55 12.65
N VAL A 272 18.35 -5.32 12.90
CA VAL A 272 16.95 -4.97 13.09
C VAL A 272 16.61 -3.74 12.27
N ASP A 273 15.53 -3.80 11.52
CA ASP A 273 15.00 -2.60 10.86
C ASP A 273 14.19 -1.78 11.88
N PRO A 274 14.68 -0.59 12.27
CA PRO A 274 14.02 0.20 13.31
C PRO A 274 12.65 0.74 12.89
N ASN A 275 12.31 0.72 11.61
CA ASN A 275 11.01 1.12 11.09
C ASN A 275 10.00 -0.05 11.08
N ARG A 276 10.46 -1.30 11.23
CA ARG A 276 9.63 -2.51 11.12
C ARG A 276 9.53 -3.29 12.42
N VAL A 277 10.65 -3.41 13.14
CA VAL A 277 10.68 -4.14 14.41
C VAL A 277 10.00 -3.32 15.50
N SER A 278 9.04 -3.92 16.19
CA SER A 278 8.31 -3.26 17.28
C SER A 278 9.18 -3.01 18.51
N ASP A 279 8.82 -2.01 19.30
CA ASP A 279 9.50 -1.70 20.56
C ASP A 279 9.52 -2.91 21.49
N ALA A 280 8.40 -3.60 21.66
CA ALA A 280 8.31 -4.78 22.51
C ALA A 280 9.33 -5.87 22.12
N LEU A 281 9.49 -6.16 20.82
CA LEU A 281 10.50 -7.11 20.34
C LEU A 281 11.92 -6.57 20.54
N GLY A 282 12.12 -5.28 20.35
CA GLY A 282 13.39 -4.61 20.60
C GLY A 282 13.84 -4.71 22.06
N GLN A 283 12.91 -4.54 23.00
CA GLN A 283 13.15 -4.69 24.43
C GLN A 283 13.40 -6.15 24.85
N ALA A 284 12.78 -7.12 24.19
CA ALA A 284 12.99 -8.55 24.46
C ALA A 284 14.41 -9.03 24.10
N MET A 285 15.14 -8.31 23.25
CA MET A 285 16.50 -8.68 22.81
C MET A 285 17.55 -8.16 23.78
N ILE A 286 18.32 -9.08 24.37
CA ILE A 286 19.48 -8.79 25.24
C ILE A 286 20.82 -8.72 24.47
N CYS A 287 20.83 -9.13 23.21
CA CYS A 287 21.99 -9.10 22.32
C CYS A 287 22.29 -7.69 21.82
N ASN A 288 23.45 -7.52 21.15
CA ASN A 288 23.74 -6.29 20.42
C ASN A 288 22.78 -6.14 19.23
N LYS A 289 22.49 -4.90 18.87
CA LYS A 289 21.61 -4.58 17.73
C LYS A 289 22.34 -3.66 16.76
N THR A 290 22.30 -3.98 15.47
CA THR A 290 22.67 -3.04 14.43
C THR A 290 21.39 -2.57 13.74
N TYR A 291 21.20 -1.23 13.69
CA TYR A 291 19.96 -0.62 13.19
C TYR A 291 20.16 -0.26 11.72
N MET A 292 19.58 -1.08 10.84
CA MET A 292 19.63 -0.91 9.40
C MET A 292 18.33 -1.38 8.77
N ALA A 293 17.98 -0.82 7.61
CA ALA A 293 16.88 -1.34 6.81
C ALA A 293 17.12 -2.82 6.46
N SER A 294 16.06 -3.61 6.47
CA SER A 294 16.15 -5.02 6.10
C SER A 294 16.69 -5.17 4.67
N PRO A 295 17.71 -6.02 4.43
CA PRO A 295 18.20 -6.28 3.08
C PRO A 295 17.13 -6.91 2.19
N VAL A 296 16.16 -7.60 2.76
CA VAL A 296 15.09 -8.27 2.02
C VAL A 296 14.26 -7.28 1.22
N ILE A 297 13.99 -6.07 1.75
CA ILE A 297 13.20 -5.06 1.04
C ILE A 297 13.86 -4.63 -0.28
N ALA A 298 15.18 -4.47 -0.30
CA ALA A 298 15.91 -4.13 -1.52
C ALA A 298 15.96 -5.32 -2.50
N LEU A 299 16.17 -6.54 -1.97
CA LEU A 299 16.25 -7.76 -2.75
C LEU A 299 14.95 -8.07 -3.48
N LYS A 300 13.79 -7.91 -2.81
CA LYS A 300 12.48 -8.16 -3.42
C LYS A 300 12.00 -7.00 -4.31
N GLY A 301 12.50 -5.79 -4.09
CA GLY A 301 12.19 -4.61 -4.89
C GLY A 301 12.61 -4.76 -6.35
N VAL A 302 13.76 -5.41 -6.60
CA VAL A 302 14.29 -5.72 -7.93
C VAL A 302 13.77 -7.08 -8.41
N LYS A 303 12.84 -7.06 -9.34
CA LYS A 303 12.19 -8.27 -9.87
C LYS A 303 13.14 -9.00 -10.82
N ASN A 304 13.22 -10.35 -10.67
CA ASN A 304 13.93 -11.19 -11.61
C ASN A 304 13.14 -11.38 -12.92
N GLU A 305 13.75 -11.96 -13.94
CA GLU A 305 13.14 -12.14 -15.26
C GLU A 305 11.85 -12.96 -15.22
N CYS A 306 11.77 -13.97 -14.32
CA CYS A 306 10.57 -14.79 -14.15
C CYS A 306 9.42 -13.95 -13.58
N GLN A 307 9.68 -13.16 -12.55
CA GLN A 307 8.70 -12.26 -11.96
C GLN A 307 8.25 -11.16 -12.94
N ILE A 308 9.16 -10.63 -13.75
CA ILE A 308 8.83 -9.65 -14.81
C ILE A 308 7.91 -10.29 -15.86
N ALA A 309 8.20 -11.53 -16.27
CA ALA A 309 7.34 -12.28 -17.18
C ALA A 309 5.95 -12.53 -16.55
N GLY A 310 5.92 -12.83 -15.26
CA GLY A 310 4.70 -12.96 -14.47
C GLY A 310 3.87 -11.68 -14.46
N PHE A 311 4.47 -10.52 -14.15
CA PHE A 311 3.77 -9.23 -14.21
C PHE A 311 3.14 -8.99 -15.59
N ARG A 312 3.89 -9.22 -16.67
CA ARG A 312 3.35 -9.07 -18.03
C ARG A 312 2.16 -9.99 -18.28
N GLN A 313 2.16 -11.21 -17.73
CA GLN A 313 1.04 -12.14 -17.84
C GLN A 313 -0.17 -11.70 -17.01
N ALA A 314 0.04 -11.23 -15.77
CA ALA A 314 -1.02 -10.69 -14.92
C ALA A 314 -1.71 -9.49 -15.59
N MET A 315 -0.94 -8.59 -16.22
CA MET A 315 -1.50 -7.44 -16.96
C MET A 315 -2.36 -7.84 -18.17
N LEU A 316 -2.05 -8.97 -18.80
CA LEU A 316 -2.89 -9.50 -19.88
C LEU A 316 -4.24 -9.98 -19.34
N TYR A 317 -4.26 -10.69 -18.23
CA TYR A 317 -5.49 -11.16 -17.61
C TYR A 317 -6.36 -10.00 -17.12
N ASP A 318 -5.73 -9.08 -16.42
CA ASP A 318 -6.40 -7.91 -15.85
C ASP A 318 -6.94 -6.97 -16.93
N GLY A 319 -6.16 -6.69 -17.96
CA GLY A 319 -6.59 -5.86 -19.10
C GLY A 319 -7.78 -6.46 -19.83
N ALA A 320 -7.83 -7.78 -20.01
CA ALA A 320 -8.97 -8.45 -20.64
C ALA A 320 -10.22 -8.43 -19.71
N ALA A 321 -10.04 -8.56 -18.39
CA ALA A 321 -11.13 -8.40 -17.42
C ALA A 321 -11.70 -6.97 -17.44
N MET A 322 -10.82 -5.95 -17.49
CA MET A 322 -11.21 -4.55 -17.63
C MET A 322 -12.01 -4.29 -18.93
N VAL A 323 -11.61 -4.86 -20.06
CA VAL A 323 -12.37 -4.74 -21.33
C VAL A 323 -13.80 -5.25 -21.15
N ARG A 324 -14.00 -6.41 -20.56
CA ARG A 324 -15.32 -7.02 -20.35
C ARG A 324 -16.17 -6.21 -19.39
N MET A 325 -15.59 -5.77 -18.29
CA MET A 325 -16.28 -4.92 -17.32
C MET A 325 -16.71 -3.59 -17.97
N MET A 326 -15.85 -2.95 -18.73
CA MET A 326 -16.17 -1.67 -19.38
C MET A 326 -17.24 -1.81 -20.46
N MET A 327 -17.22 -2.88 -21.26
CA MET A 327 -18.30 -3.18 -22.20
C MET A 327 -19.64 -3.37 -21.47
N TRP A 328 -19.62 -4.08 -20.35
CA TRP A 328 -20.82 -4.26 -19.52
C TRP A 328 -21.31 -2.93 -18.93
N LEU A 329 -20.39 -2.09 -18.44
CA LEU A 329 -20.70 -0.77 -17.86
C LEU A 329 -21.40 0.13 -18.89
N GLU A 330 -20.88 0.25 -20.11
CA GLU A 330 -21.49 1.04 -21.19
C GLU A 330 -22.92 0.59 -21.56
N GLN A 331 -23.18 -0.72 -21.45
CA GLN A 331 -24.51 -1.29 -21.73
C GLN A 331 -25.51 -1.10 -20.57
N ASN A 332 -25.01 -0.89 -19.35
CA ASN A 332 -25.85 -0.91 -18.14
C ASN A 332 -25.91 0.41 -17.37
N VAL A 333 -25.09 1.40 -17.71
CA VAL A 333 -25.04 2.68 -16.99
C VAL A 333 -26.41 3.38 -16.88
N ALA A 334 -27.30 3.21 -17.86
CA ALA A 334 -28.65 3.76 -17.84
C ALA A 334 -29.68 2.86 -17.11
N ASN A 335 -29.27 1.71 -16.57
CA ASN A 335 -30.17 0.70 -16.01
C ASN A 335 -30.19 0.70 -14.47
N GLY A 336 -29.64 1.74 -13.83
CA GLY A 336 -29.68 1.90 -12.38
C GLY A 336 -28.63 1.09 -11.63
N ILE A 337 -27.49 0.76 -12.26
CA ILE A 337 -26.34 0.15 -11.59
C ILE A 337 -25.64 1.16 -10.67
N THR A 338 -24.96 0.67 -9.66
CA THR A 338 -24.26 1.45 -8.64
C THR A 338 -22.73 1.33 -8.78
N GLU A 339 -21.99 2.15 -8.04
CA GLU A 339 -20.53 2.05 -7.90
C GLU A 339 -20.11 0.64 -7.43
N MET A 340 -20.84 0.04 -6.48
CA MET A 340 -20.59 -1.34 -6.01
C MET A 340 -20.86 -2.41 -7.08
N ASP A 341 -21.77 -2.16 -8.03
CA ASP A 341 -22.02 -3.11 -9.12
C ASP A 341 -20.84 -3.15 -10.11
N VAL A 342 -20.12 -2.01 -10.28
CA VAL A 342 -18.90 -1.95 -11.09
C VAL A 342 -17.81 -2.82 -10.47
N ASP A 343 -17.61 -2.70 -9.15
CA ASP A 343 -16.66 -3.52 -8.39
C ASP A 343 -17.00 -5.02 -8.50
N ARG A 344 -18.23 -5.40 -8.14
CA ARG A 344 -18.69 -6.79 -8.23
C ARG A 344 -18.53 -7.38 -9.63
N ARG A 345 -18.78 -6.55 -10.66
CA ARG A 345 -18.61 -7.00 -12.06
C ARG A 345 -17.15 -7.28 -12.39
N LEU A 346 -16.23 -6.42 -12.00
CA LEU A 346 -14.81 -6.63 -12.29
C LEU A 346 -14.26 -7.84 -11.53
N GLN A 347 -14.64 -8.02 -10.27
CA GLN A 347 -14.28 -9.21 -9.48
C GLN A 347 -14.72 -10.51 -10.19
N GLN A 348 -15.93 -10.53 -10.77
CA GLN A 348 -16.42 -11.69 -11.55
C GLN A 348 -15.56 -11.94 -12.80
N GLU A 349 -15.15 -10.89 -13.52
CA GLU A 349 -14.30 -11.03 -14.70
C GLU A 349 -12.89 -11.50 -14.36
N ARG A 350 -12.30 -11.00 -13.25
CA ARG A 350 -11.01 -11.45 -12.72
C ARG A 350 -11.06 -12.91 -12.25
N ALA A 351 -12.12 -13.31 -11.57
CA ALA A 351 -12.32 -14.68 -11.07
C ALA A 351 -12.43 -15.74 -12.18
N ALA A 352 -12.66 -15.35 -13.43
CA ALA A 352 -12.61 -16.26 -14.58
C ALA A 352 -11.19 -16.80 -14.85
N TYR A 353 -10.15 -16.15 -14.35
CA TYR A 353 -8.77 -16.61 -14.45
C TYR A 353 -8.40 -17.46 -13.23
N ALA A 354 -7.97 -18.70 -13.47
CA ALA A 354 -7.67 -19.67 -12.40
C ALA A 354 -6.52 -19.24 -11.46
N SER A 355 -5.66 -18.34 -11.89
CA SER A 355 -4.58 -17.76 -11.07
C SER A 355 -4.99 -16.58 -10.22
N ASN A 356 -6.18 -15.99 -10.43
CA ASN A 356 -6.67 -14.88 -9.62
C ASN A 356 -6.92 -15.32 -8.16
N ARG A 357 -6.56 -14.45 -7.23
CA ARG A 357 -6.68 -14.63 -5.78
C ARG A 357 -7.42 -13.49 -5.08
N GLY A 358 -8.21 -12.72 -5.84
CA GLY A 358 -8.94 -11.56 -5.35
C GLY A 358 -8.32 -10.25 -5.80
N ASP A 359 -8.74 -9.17 -5.16
CA ASP A 359 -8.27 -7.82 -5.46
C ASP A 359 -6.94 -7.54 -4.74
N SER A 360 -6.15 -6.58 -5.26
CA SER A 360 -4.89 -6.14 -4.66
C SER A 360 -5.06 -4.98 -3.66
N PHE A 361 -6.21 -4.35 -3.67
CA PHE A 361 -6.73 -3.36 -2.71
C PHE A 361 -8.23 -3.19 -2.93
N HIS A 362 -8.89 -2.48 -2.00
CA HIS A 362 -10.32 -2.17 -2.17
C HIS A 362 -10.52 -1.27 -3.41
N MET A 363 -11.38 -1.70 -4.34
CA MET A 363 -11.66 -0.93 -5.56
C MET A 363 -12.27 0.42 -5.23
N ILE A 364 -11.72 1.47 -5.81
CA ILE A 364 -12.27 2.82 -5.81
C ILE A 364 -13.10 3.01 -7.08
N ALA A 365 -14.42 3.08 -6.94
CA ALA A 365 -15.34 3.40 -8.03
C ALA A 365 -16.05 4.70 -7.69
N GLY A 366 -15.35 5.84 -7.89
CA GLY A 366 -15.84 7.15 -7.47
C GLY A 366 -16.59 7.88 -8.57
N TYR A 367 -17.92 7.94 -8.49
CA TYR A 367 -18.77 8.65 -9.44
C TYR A 367 -18.98 10.10 -9.01
N LYS A 368 -18.78 11.05 -9.94
CA LYS A 368 -18.89 12.50 -9.68
C LYS A 368 -17.99 12.93 -8.52
N ASP A 369 -18.56 13.54 -7.48
CA ASP A 369 -17.86 14.07 -6.32
C ASP A 369 -17.24 12.98 -5.41
N HIS A 370 -17.72 11.74 -5.45
CA HIS A 370 -17.03 10.60 -4.82
C HIS A 370 -15.62 10.39 -5.41
N GLY A 371 -15.41 10.68 -6.70
CA GLY A 371 -14.08 10.65 -7.30
C GLY A 371 -13.09 11.64 -6.68
N ALA A 372 -13.57 12.68 -5.98
CA ALA A 372 -12.71 13.62 -5.25
C ALA A 372 -12.22 13.09 -3.89
N ILE A 373 -12.76 11.98 -3.42
CA ILE A 373 -12.30 11.26 -2.23
C ILE A 373 -11.24 10.26 -2.70
N VAL A 374 -9.97 10.55 -2.44
CA VAL A 374 -8.82 9.86 -3.06
C VAL A 374 -8.85 8.35 -2.86
N HIS A 375 -9.23 7.89 -1.65
CA HIS A 375 -9.41 6.49 -1.27
C HIS A 375 -10.88 6.23 -0.92
N TYR A 376 -11.80 6.55 -1.86
CA TYR A 376 -13.22 6.31 -1.67
C TYR A 376 -13.53 4.81 -1.59
N GLU A 377 -14.34 4.43 -0.62
CA GLU A 377 -14.88 3.10 -0.49
C GLU A 377 -16.41 3.16 -0.55
N ALA A 378 -16.99 2.55 -1.59
CA ALA A 378 -18.43 2.49 -1.76
C ALA A 378 -19.04 1.49 -0.76
N THR A 379 -20.06 1.92 -0.04
CA THR A 379 -20.86 1.06 0.87
C THR A 379 -22.32 1.03 0.43
N ASP A 380 -23.13 0.14 1.02
CA ASP A 380 -24.56 0.10 0.74
C ASP A 380 -25.27 1.44 1.06
N GLU A 381 -24.74 2.23 2.00
CA GLU A 381 -25.28 3.52 2.39
C GLU A 381 -24.77 4.68 1.52
N SER A 382 -23.52 4.62 1.07
CA SER A 382 -22.86 5.74 0.36
C SER A 382 -22.92 5.62 -1.15
N ALA A 383 -23.01 4.40 -1.71
CA ALA A 383 -22.87 4.17 -3.15
C ALA A 383 -23.89 4.93 -3.99
N TYR A 384 -23.41 5.68 -4.98
CA TYR A 384 -24.25 6.35 -5.95
C TYR A 384 -24.76 5.39 -7.03
N THR A 385 -26.00 5.65 -7.49
CA THR A 385 -26.51 5.09 -8.74
C THR A 385 -25.91 5.84 -9.91
N LEU A 386 -25.28 5.13 -10.85
CA LEU A 386 -24.67 5.71 -12.03
C LEU A 386 -25.73 6.20 -13.02
N ALA A 387 -25.39 7.24 -13.76
CA ALA A 387 -26.19 7.78 -14.86
C ALA A 387 -25.30 8.06 -16.08
N PRO A 388 -25.84 8.16 -17.33
CA PRO A 388 -25.06 8.45 -18.52
C PRO A 388 -24.65 9.94 -18.58
N GLU A 389 -23.99 10.41 -17.53
CA GLU A 389 -23.43 11.76 -17.37
C GLU A 389 -22.32 11.77 -16.33
N GLY A 390 -21.44 12.79 -16.35
CA GLY A 390 -20.36 12.97 -15.37
C GLY A 390 -19.20 12.01 -15.56
N LEU A 391 -18.28 12.03 -14.60
CA LEU A 391 -17.07 11.22 -14.58
C LEU A 391 -17.21 10.05 -13.59
N LEU A 392 -16.60 8.93 -13.95
CA LEU A 392 -16.36 7.81 -13.05
C LEU A 392 -14.84 7.55 -12.98
N LEU A 393 -14.27 7.72 -11.81
CA LEU A 393 -12.90 7.30 -11.51
C LEU A 393 -12.94 5.86 -11.05
N ILE A 394 -12.19 4.99 -11.72
CA ILE A 394 -12.04 3.57 -11.38
C ILE A 394 -10.56 3.34 -11.09
N ASP A 395 -10.24 3.02 -9.82
CA ASP A 395 -8.93 2.62 -9.38
C ASP A 395 -9.01 1.22 -8.77
N THR A 396 -8.24 0.27 -9.31
CA THR A 396 -8.41 -1.14 -9.03
C THR A 396 -7.19 -1.97 -9.41
N GLY A 397 -7.03 -3.08 -8.72
CA GLY A 397 -6.02 -4.05 -9.04
C GLY A 397 -6.42 -5.47 -8.65
N GLY A 398 -5.72 -6.47 -9.16
CA GLY A 398 -5.96 -7.88 -8.87
C GLY A 398 -4.69 -8.59 -8.41
N GLN A 399 -4.86 -9.54 -7.51
CA GLN A 399 -3.82 -10.49 -7.13
C GLN A 399 -3.90 -11.72 -8.03
N TYR A 400 -2.84 -11.96 -8.77
CA TYR A 400 -2.63 -13.17 -9.58
C TYR A 400 -1.40 -13.90 -9.09
N LEU A 401 -1.35 -15.22 -9.21
CA LEU A 401 -0.15 -16.00 -8.84
C LEU A 401 1.12 -15.51 -9.58
N GLU A 402 0.93 -14.93 -10.76
CA GLU A 402 1.97 -14.38 -11.61
C GLU A 402 2.38 -12.94 -11.25
N GLY A 403 1.59 -12.23 -10.45
CA GLY A 403 1.91 -10.85 -10.06
C GLY A 403 0.71 -10.07 -9.55
N THR A 404 0.96 -8.86 -9.10
CA THR A 404 -0.03 -7.89 -8.61
C THR A 404 -0.29 -6.85 -9.68
N THR A 405 -1.56 -6.49 -9.94
CA THR A 405 -1.91 -5.41 -10.85
C THR A 405 -2.45 -4.20 -10.10
N ASP A 406 -2.32 -3.05 -10.76
CA ASP A 406 -2.77 -1.75 -10.29
C ASP A 406 -3.03 -0.86 -11.51
N ILE A 407 -4.21 -0.22 -11.55
CA ILE A 407 -4.63 0.62 -12.65
C ILE A 407 -5.69 1.62 -12.20
N THR A 408 -5.49 2.89 -12.55
CA THR A 408 -6.58 3.87 -12.51
C THR A 408 -6.96 4.36 -13.90
N ARG A 409 -8.26 4.43 -14.15
CA ARG A 409 -8.85 5.14 -15.30
C ARG A 409 -9.99 6.02 -14.85
N THR A 410 -9.96 7.28 -15.31
CA THR A 410 -11.14 8.14 -15.26
C THR A 410 -11.82 8.11 -16.62
N ILE A 411 -13.11 7.83 -16.62
CA ILE A 411 -13.93 7.70 -17.83
C ILE A 411 -15.13 8.63 -17.79
N SER A 412 -15.56 9.07 -18.97
CA SER A 412 -16.80 9.84 -19.11
C SER A 412 -17.98 8.92 -19.33
N LEU A 413 -19.01 9.04 -18.49
CA LEU A 413 -20.29 8.32 -18.68
C LEU A 413 -21.25 9.06 -19.61
N GLY A 414 -20.89 10.27 -20.07
CA GLY A 414 -21.70 11.09 -20.95
C GLY A 414 -20.89 12.08 -21.77
N ASN A 415 -21.39 13.30 -21.89
CA ASN A 415 -20.67 14.36 -22.56
C ASN A 415 -19.84 15.18 -21.56
N PRO A 416 -18.51 15.10 -21.59
CA PRO A 416 -17.67 15.82 -20.64
C PRO A 416 -17.70 17.33 -20.90
N THR A 417 -17.63 18.12 -19.84
CA THR A 417 -17.48 19.57 -19.89
C THR A 417 -16.08 19.97 -20.37
N ALA A 418 -15.91 21.23 -20.75
CA ALA A 418 -14.59 21.77 -21.12
C ALA A 418 -13.61 21.75 -19.93
N ALA A 419 -14.09 21.94 -18.69
CA ALA A 419 -13.26 21.88 -17.48
C ALA A 419 -12.77 20.45 -17.21
N GLU A 420 -13.64 19.46 -17.31
CA GLU A 420 -13.28 18.04 -17.14
C GLU A 420 -12.24 17.60 -18.19
N LYS A 421 -12.41 18.00 -19.46
CA LYS A 421 -11.43 17.72 -20.51
C LYS A 421 -10.08 18.38 -20.26
N HIS A 422 -10.10 19.64 -19.84
CA HIS A 422 -8.90 20.38 -19.51
C HIS A 422 -8.11 19.70 -18.39
N ASP A 423 -8.77 19.41 -17.27
CA ASP A 423 -8.15 18.79 -16.11
C ASP A 423 -7.64 17.37 -16.41
N TYR A 424 -8.45 16.56 -17.10
CA TYR A 424 -8.02 15.22 -17.55
C TYR A 424 -6.77 15.30 -18.41
N THR A 425 -6.72 16.26 -19.34
CA THR A 425 -5.57 16.40 -20.23
C THR A 425 -4.32 16.85 -19.49
N LEU A 426 -4.43 17.73 -18.48
CA LEU A 426 -3.31 18.09 -17.62
C LEU A 426 -2.72 16.87 -16.89
N ILE A 427 -3.58 16.04 -16.30
CA ILE A 427 -3.16 14.80 -15.64
C ILE A 427 -2.49 13.85 -16.64
N LEU A 428 -3.12 13.64 -17.79
CA LEU A 428 -2.56 12.80 -18.86
C LEU A 428 -1.18 13.29 -19.32
N LYS A 429 -0.97 14.60 -19.47
CA LYS A 429 0.34 15.18 -19.84
C LYS A 429 1.42 14.86 -18.81
N GLY A 430 1.11 14.97 -17.52
CA GLY A 430 2.03 14.60 -16.43
C GLY A 430 2.35 13.11 -16.45
N HIS A 431 1.32 12.27 -16.57
CA HIS A 431 1.44 10.82 -16.69
C HIS A 431 2.34 10.42 -17.89
N LEU A 432 2.10 11.00 -19.07
CA LEU A 432 2.88 10.75 -20.28
C LEU A 432 4.32 11.25 -20.14
N ALA A 433 4.55 12.40 -19.50
CA ALA A 433 5.88 12.96 -19.31
C ALA A 433 6.76 12.04 -18.44
N LEU A 434 6.22 11.50 -17.36
CA LEU A 434 6.92 10.54 -16.52
C LEU A 434 7.13 9.21 -17.25
N ALA A 435 6.11 8.67 -17.92
CA ALA A 435 6.19 7.39 -18.62
C ALA A 435 7.27 7.35 -19.73
N ARG A 436 7.56 8.50 -20.39
CA ARG A 436 8.58 8.58 -21.44
C ARG A 436 9.97 9.01 -20.93
N ALA A 437 10.13 9.20 -19.61
CA ALA A 437 11.38 9.68 -19.06
C ALA A 437 12.55 8.73 -19.37
N VAL A 438 13.68 9.34 -19.74
CA VAL A 438 14.98 8.67 -19.82
C VAL A 438 15.90 9.36 -18.81
N PHE A 439 16.52 8.58 -17.94
CA PHE A 439 17.27 9.11 -16.82
C PHE A 439 18.56 8.31 -16.55
N PRO A 440 19.62 8.93 -16.01
CA PRO A 440 20.85 8.21 -15.69
C PRO A 440 20.66 7.23 -14.53
N LYS A 441 21.42 6.15 -14.54
CA LYS A 441 21.53 5.21 -13.40
C LYS A 441 21.82 5.97 -12.11
N GLY A 442 21.17 5.58 -11.01
CA GLY A 442 21.28 6.25 -9.71
C GLY A 442 20.27 7.37 -9.50
N THR A 443 19.36 7.61 -10.46
CA THR A 443 18.28 8.59 -10.31
C THR A 443 17.26 8.09 -9.28
N MET A 444 16.91 8.95 -8.33
CA MET A 444 15.86 8.71 -7.32
C MET A 444 14.50 9.19 -7.82
N GLY A 445 13.43 8.58 -7.32
CA GLY A 445 12.06 8.94 -7.73
C GLY A 445 11.69 10.39 -7.45
N VAL A 446 12.20 11.00 -6.38
CA VAL A 446 11.99 12.43 -6.08
C VAL A 446 12.45 13.36 -7.21
N GLN A 447 13.46 12.96 -7.99
CA GLN A 447 13.95 13.73 -9.14
C GLN A 447 13.01 13.63 -10.35
N LEU A 448 12.18 12.59 -10.44
CA LEU A 448 11.26 12.35 -11.54
C LEU A 448 9.82 12.83 -11.23
N ASP A 449 9.46 12.98 -9.97
CA ASP A 449 8.11 13.39 -9.53
C ASP A 449 7.63 14.69 -10.19
N VAL A 450 8.55 15.64 -10.37
CA VAL A 450 8.27 16.92 -11.02
C VAL A 450 7.77 16.78 -12.46
N LEU A 451 8.11 15.70 -13.15
CA LEU A 451 7.62 15.46 -14.53
C LEU A 451 6.10 15.25 -14.56
N ALA A 452 5.58 14.55 -13.57
CA ALA A 452 4.14 14.33 -13.43
C ALA A 452 3.41 15.57 -12.93
N ARG A 453 4.01 16.33 -11.99
CA ARG A 453 3.38 17.51 -11.38
C ARG A 453 3.48 18.78 -12.22
N GLY A 454 4.49 18.87 -13.08
CA GLY A 454 4.81 20.09 -13.84
C GLY A 454 3.61 20.71 -14.58
N PRO A 455 2.81 19.97 -15.33
CA PRO A 455 1.61 20.51 -15.98
C PRO A 455 0.62 21.18 -15.01
N LEU A 456 0.39 20.57 -13.83
CA LEU A 456 -0.49 21.11 -12.79
C LEU A 456 0.09 22.35 -12.13
N TRP A 457 1.38 22.33 -11.78
CA TRP A 457 2.05 23.46 -11.14
C TRP A 457 2.06 24.72 -12.00
N ASN A 458 2.15 24.56 -13.31
CA ASN A 458 2.05 25.69 -14.26
C ASN A 458 0.70 26.43 -14.17
N GLU A 459 -0.34 25.77 -13.64
CA GLU A 459 -1.68 26.33 -13.43
C GLU A 459 -2.01 26.56 -11.95
N GLY A 460 -1.01 26.44 -11.07
CA GLY A 460 -1.16 26.65 -9.62
C GLY A 460 -1.94 25.55 -8.91
N MET A 461 -1.99 24.34 -9.48
CA MET A 461 -2.67 23.17 -8.93
C MET A 461 -1.66 22.11 -8.50
N THR A 462 -2.04 21.23 -7.57
CA THR A 462 -1.23 20.07 -7.13
C THR A 462 -2.12 18.99 -6.53
N TYR A 463 -1.59 17.78 -6.40
CA TYR A 463 -2.13 16.70 -5.57
C TYR A 463 -1.19 16.41 -4.41
N LEU A 464 -1.74 15.86 -3.31
CA LEU A 464 -1.04 15.71 -2.05
C LEU A 464 -0.56 14.28 -1.77
N HIS A 465 -0.92 13.31 -2.59
CA HIS A 465 -0.38 11.94 -2.52
C HIS A 465 0.91 11.77 -3.35
N GLY A 466 1.57 10.62 -3.23
CA GLY A 466 2.72 10.28 -4.07
C GLY A 466 2.34 10.13 -5.53
N THR A 467 3.27 10.34 -6.45
CA THR A 467 3.06 10.06 -7.89
C THR A 467 3.19 8.58 -8.22
N GLY A 468 3.89 7.83 -7.36
CA GLY A 468 4.05 6.40 -7.56
C GLY A 468 4.77 5.70 -6.40
N HIS A 469 4.47 4.42 -6.26
CA HIS A 469 5.02 3.49 -5.27
C HIS A 469 5.54 2.23 -5.95
N GLY A 470 6.40 1.46 -5.28
CA GLY A 470 6.77 0.13 -5.72
C GLY A 470 5.59 -0.85 -5.61
N VAL A 471 5.63 -1.94 -6.36
CA VAL A 471 4.60 -2.98 -6.37
C VAL A 471 5.22 -4.36 -6.16
N GLY A 472 4.62 -5.17 -5.28
CA GLY A 472 5.04 -6.51 -4.96
C GLY A 472 4.67 -7.53 -6.06
N HIS A 473 5.41 -8.65 -6.13
CA HIS A 473 5.09 -9.76 -7.02
C HIS A 473 4.21 -10.78 -6.29
N PHE A 474 2.91 -10.74 -6.53
CA PHE A 474 1.91 -11.46 -5.75
C PHE A 474 2.13 -11.23 -4.25
N LEU A 475 2.23 -9.94 -3.90
CA LEU A 475 2.43 -9.39 -2.55
C LEU A 475 1.69 -8.05 -2.41
N GLY A 476 2.16 -7.15 -1.55
CA GLY A 476 1.54 -5.84 -1.36
C GLY A 476 1.47 -5.02 -2.65
N CYS A 477 0.33 -4.38 -2.88
CA CYS A 477 0.19 -3.39 -3.96
C CYS A 477 1.15 -2.22 -3.70
N HIS A 478 1.12 -1.69 -2.49
CA HIS A 478 2.06 -0.66 -2.03
C HIS A 478 3.29 -1.32 -1.40
N GLU A 479 4.44 -1.25 -2.08
CA GLU A 479 5.67 -1.89 -1.65
C GLU A 479 6.88 -0.97 -1.89
N GLY A 480 7.83 -0.97 -0.93
CA GLY A 480 9.14 -0.34 -1.12
C GLY A 480 10.14 -1.22 -1.89
N PRO A 481 11.40 -0.76 -1.99
CA PRO A 481 11.96 0.42 -1.31
C PRO A 481 11.81 1.74 -2.06
N GLN A 482 11.59 1.74 -3.37
CA GLN A 482 11.50 2.94 -4.20
C GLN A 482 10.10 3.57 -4.16
N SER A 483 10.04 4.88 -4.39
CA SER A 483 8.80 5.61 -4.63
C SER A 483 9.09 6.84 -5.51
N ILE A 484 8.07 7.34 -6.22
CA ILE A 484 8.12 8.60 -6.96
C ILE A 484 7.20 9.57 -6.22
N ARG A 485 7.77 10.53 -5.47
CA ARG A 485 7.04 11.44 -4.59
C ARG A 485 7.87 12.67 -4.24
N MET A 486 7.24 13.71 -3.70
CA MET A 486 7.95 14.94 -3.32
C MET A 486 8.90 14.74 -2.14
N GLU A 487 8.54 13.86 -1.21
CA GLU A 487 9.35 13.58 -0.03
C GLU A 487 10.61 12.80 -0.43
N ALA A 488 11.70 13.10 0.26
CA ALA A 488 12.98 12.47 0.00
C ALA A 488 12.94 10.95 0.27
N ASN A 489 13.18 10.17 -0.77
CA ASN A 489 13.46 8.75 -0.69
C ASN A 489 14.84 8.52 -1.32
N PRO A 490 15.85 8.07 -0.55
CA PRO A 490 17.22 7.94 -1.04
C PRO A 490 17.42 6.72 -1.96
N THR A 491 16.40 5.88 -2.15
CA THR A 491 16.51 4.69 -2.98
C THR A 491 16.52 5.06 -4.46
N PRO A 492 17.58 4.72 -5.20
CA PRO A 492 17.61 4.92 -6.64
C PRO A 492 16.69 3.91 -7.34
N LEU A 493 16.19 4.28 -8.50
CA LEU A 493 15.49 3.36 -9.39
C LEU A 493 16.48 2.41 -10.06
N GLU A 494 16.23 1.10 -9.92
CA GLU A 494 17.05 0.03 -10.49
C GLU A 494 16.30 -0.76 -11.55
N LEU A 495 17.06 -1.40 -12.46
CA LEU A 495 16.49 -2.29 -13.48
C LEU A 495 15.69 -3.41 -12.81
N GLY A 496 14.48 -3.68 -13.31
CA GLY A 496 13.57 -4.68 -12.75
C GLY A 496 12.64 -4.16 -11.65
N MET A 497 12.79 -2.92 -11.20
CA MET A 497 11.80 -2.31 -10.31
C MET A 497 10.50 -1.99 -11.04
N VAL A 498 9.36 -2.32 -10.42
CA VAL A 498 8.02 -1.97 -10.90
C VAL A 498 7.48 -0.86 -10.01
N THR A 499 7.00 0.23 -10.61
CA THR A 499 6.55 1.43 -9.89
C THR A 499 5.28 1.98 -10.54
N SER A 500 4.29 2.41 -9.75
CA SER A 500 3.11 3.10 -10.26
C SER A 500 3.45 4.49 -10.80
N ASN A 501 2.56 5.02 -11.65
CA ASN A 501 2.60 6.38 -12.19
C ASN A 501 1.16 6.88 -12.24
N GLU A 502 0.71 7.57 -11.19
CA GLU A 502 -0.68 7.83 -10.85
C GLU A 502 -0.99 9.30 -10.49
N PRO A 503 -0.57 10.29 -11.29
CA PRO A 503 -0.95 11.68 -11.02
C PRO A 503 -2.47 11.86 -11.01
N GLY A 504 -2.97 12.78 -10.17
CA GLY A 504 -4.40 13.04 -10.03
C GLY A 504 -4.73 14.51 -9.76
N ILE A 505 -6.01 14.82 -9.81
CA ILE A 505 -6.61 16.09 -9.37
C ILE A 505 -7.96 15.80 -8.71
N TYR A 506 -8.26 16.47 -7.61
CA TYR A 506 -9.44 16.20 -6.79
C TYR A 506 -10.12 17.51 -6.43
N LYS A 507 -11.32 17.73 -6.99
CA LYS A 507 -12.13 18.93 -6.76
C LYS A 507 -13.31 18.57 -5.86
N THR A 508 -13.17 18.86 -4.59
CA THR A 508 -14.19 18.53 -3.56
C THR A 508 -15.58 19.02 -3.96
N GLY A 509 -16.56 18.11 -3.97
CA GLY A 509 -17.95 18.39 -4.36
C GLY A 509 -18.18 18.47 -5.87
N GLU A 510 -17.16 18.17 -6.70
CA GLU A 510 -17.26 18.16 -8.16
C GLU A 510 -16.87 16.80 -8.75
N TYR A 511 -15.56 16.50 -8.83
CA TYR A 511 -15.03 15.24 -9.38
C TYR A 511 -13.57 15.02 -9.00
N GLY A 512 -13.11 13.77 -9.17
CA GLY A 512 -11.71 13.39 -9.17
C GLY A 512 -11.27 12.81 -10.51
N ILE A 513 -10.01 13.03 -10.86
CA ILE A 513 -9.36 12.46 -12.04
C ILE A 513 -8.03 11.89 -11.61
N ARG A 514 -7.78 10.61 -11.92
CA ARG A 514 -6.49 9.94 -11.80
C ARG A 514 -6.25 9.10 -13.05
N THR A 515 -5.03 9.06 -13.52
CA THR A 515 -4.61 8.19 -14.63
C THR A 515 -3.37 7.45 -14.18
N GLU A 516 -3.43 6.12 -14.21
CA GLU A 516 -2.37 5.28 -13.69
C GLU A 516 -1.99 4.13 -14.61
N ASN A 517 -0.70 3.86 -14.67
CA ASN A 517 -0.11 2.62 -15.17
C ASN A 517 1.04 2.18 -14.26
N LEU A 518 1.28 0.88 -14.18
CA LEU A 518 2.53 0.33 -13.66
C LEU A 518 3.64 0.43 -14.72
N LEU A 519 4.80 0.88 -14.27
CA LEU A 519 6.00 1.09 -15.06
C LEU A 519 7.13 0.16 -14.59
N LEU A 520 7.73 -0.58 -15.53
CA LEU A 520 8.93 -1.37 -15.30
C LEU A 520 10.17 -0.56 -15.69
N CYS A 521 11.14 -0.44 -14.78
CA CYS A 521 12.44 0.16 -15.09
C CYS A 521 13.29 -0.78 -15.96
N VAL A 522 13.65 -0.32 -17.16
CA VAL A 522 14.38 -1.09 -18.17
C VAL A 522 15.56 -0.29 -18.74
N PRO A 523 16.57 -0.95 -19.37
CA PRO A 523 17.67 -0.24 -20.01
C PRO A 523 17.18 0.67 -21.15
N ALA A 524 17.74 1.87 -21.26
CA ALA A 524 17.48 2.78 -22.37
C ALA A 524 18.66 2.81 -23.36
N CYS A 525 19.81 3.28 -22.90
CA CYS A 525 21.04 3.38 -23.67
C CYS A 525 22.25 3.47 -22.73
N SER A 526 23.45 3.33 -23.29
CA SER A 526 24.69 3.60 -22.59
C SER A 526 25.68 4.28 -23.53
N ASN A 527 26.57 5.11 -22.99
CA ASN A 527 27.70 5.64 -23.71
C ASN A 527 28.94 5.76 -22.80
N GLU A 528 30.13 5.85 -23.39
CA GLU A 528 31.39 5.84 -22.66
C GLU A 528 31.59 7.09 -21.77
N GLU A 529 31.00 8.23 -22.15
CA GLU A 529 31.20 9.50 -21.45
C GLU A 529 30.20 9.68 -20.28
N TRP A 530 28.93 9.28 -20.49
CA TRP A 530 27.83 9.57 -19.55
C TRP A 530 27.28 8.33 -18.82
N GLY A 531 27.75 7.12 -19.17
CA GLY A 531 27.37 5.87 -18.53
C GLY A 531 26.02 5.31 -18.98
N GLU A 532 25.34 4.62 -18.04
CA GLU A 532 24.09 3.91 -18.30
C GLU A 532 22.87 4.81 -18.05
N PHE A 533 21.88 4.68 -18.93
CA PHE A 533 20.59 5.35 -18.81
C PHE A 533 19.46 4.32 -18.80
N TYR A 534 18.47 4.59 -17.97
CA TYR A 534 17.26 3.79 -17.82
C TYR A 534 16.04 4.52 -18.38
N LYS A 535 14.97 3.79 -18.61
CA LYS A 535 13.65 4.28 -19.02
C LYS A 535 12.56 3.38 -18.45
N PHE A 536 11.32 3.73 -18.70
CA PHE A 536 10.17 2.93 -18.33
C PHE A 536 9.55 2.16 -19.50
N GLU A 537 9.13 0.92 -19.25
CA GLU A 537 8.18 0.14 -20.04
C GLU A 537 6.83 0.18 -19.32
N SER A 538 5.76 0.61 -19.99
CA SER A 538 4.41 0.51 -19.42
C SER A 538 3.95 -0.95 -19.42
N LEU A 539 3.60 -1.47 -18.25
CA LEU A 539 3.09 -2.83 -18.07
C LEU A 539 1.57 -2.89 -18.21
N THR A 540 0.84 -1.91 -17.66
CA THR A 540 -0.61 -1.85 -17.63
C THR A 540 -1.19 -1.80 -19.04
N LEU A 541 -2.24 -2.58 -19.31
CA LEU A 541 -2.83 -2.77 -20.63
C LEU A 541 -4.32 -2.40 -20.64
N PHE A 542 -4.62 -1.10 -20.71
CA PHE A 542 -5.99 -0.61 -20.94
C PHE A 542 -5.94 0.80 -21.55
N PRO A 543 -6.78 1.14 -22.55
CA PRO A 543 -6.70 2.44 -23.24
C PRO A 543 -7.09 3.61 -22.32
N TYR A 544 -6.61 4.80 -22.65
CA TYR A 544 -7.08 6.07 -22.09
C TYR A 544 -8.41 6.47 -22.74
N ASP A 545 -9.28 7.18 -21.99
CA ASP A 545 -10.53 7.70 -22.57
C ASP A 545 -10.26 8.93 -23.44
N THR A 546 -10.31 8.73 -24.77
CA THR A 546 -10.07 9.80 -25.75
C THR A 546 -11.18 10.85 -25.78
N THR A 547 -12.36 10.58 -25.23
CA THR A 547 -13.47 11.55 -25.17
C THR A 547 -13.20 12.66 -24.17
N LEU A 548 -12.35 12.39 -23.17
CA LEU A 548 -11.90 13.34 -22.15
C LEU A 548 -10.68 14.17 -22.57
N MET A 549 -10.10 13.92 -23.76
CA MET A 549 -8.93 14.67 -24.18
C MET A 549 -9.32 16.02 -24.83
N ASP A 550 -8.63 17.08 -24.40
CA ASP A 550 -8.58 18.35 -25.13
C ASP A 550 -7.40 18.29 -26.11
N MET A 551 -7.72 18.09 -27.38
CA MET A 551 -6.72 17.90 -28.42
C MET A 551 -5.84 19.13 -28.67
N ASP A 552 -6.34 20.34 -28.37
CA ASP A 552 -5.60 21.58 -28.54
C ASP A 552 -4.46 21.72 -27.47
N MET A 553 -4.56 21.01 -26.36
CA MET A 553 -3.54 20.98 -25.31
C MET A 553 -2.42 19.96 -25.57
N LEU A 554 -2.65 18.99 -26.46
CA LEU A 554 -1.69 17.90 -26.71
C LEU A 554 -0.69 18.27 -27.81
N SER A 555 0.59 18.06 -27.54
CA SER A 555 1.63 18.13 -28.55
C SER A 555 1.58 16.94 -29.52
N ARG A 556 2.19 17.06 -30.69
CA ARG A 556 2.31 15.95 -31.65
C ARG A 556 3.05 14.74 -31.08
N GLU A 557 3.99 14.96 -30.18
CA GLU A 557 4.73 13.89 -29.49
C GLU A 557 3.83 13.13 -28.53
N GLU A 558 3.03 13.83 -27.74
CA GLU A 558 2.07 13.23 -26.82
C GLU A 558 0.97 12.45 -27.56
N VAL A 559 0.44 13.00 -28.64
CA VAL A 559 -0.51 12.30 -29.54
C VAL A 559 0.12 11.01 -30.07
N LYS A 560 1.37 11.08 -30.56
CA LYS A 560 2.08 9.88 -31.00
C LYS A 560 2.24 8.85 -29.89
N GLN A 561 2.64 9.28 -28.69
CA GLN A 561 2.81 8.39 -27.54
C GLN A 561 1.50 7.70 -27.16
N ILE A 562 0.38 8.41 -27.14
CA ILE A 562 -0.96 7.85 -26.90
C ILE A 562 -1.31 6.81 -27.96
N ASN A 563 -1.12 7.13 -29.24
CA ASN A 563 -1.42 6.22 -30.35
C ASN A 563 -0.53 4.95 -30.30
N ASP A 564 0.76 5.10 -30.00
CA ASP A 564 1.68 3.96 -29.86
C ASP A 564 1.26 3.05 -28.70
N TYR A 565 0.86 3.64 -27.55
CA TYR A 565 0.37 2.90 -26.38
C TYR A 565 -0.95 2.17 -26.69
N HIS A 566 -1.93 2.84 -27.33
CA HIS A 566 -3.19 2.23 -27.73
C HIS A 566 -2.99 1.07 -28.72
N ALA A 567 -2.08 1.23 -29.68
CA ALA A 567 -1.74 0.16 -30.63
C ALA A 567 -1.16 -1.07 -29.90
N MET A 568 -0.25 -0.85 -28.95
CA MET A 568 0.35 -1.91 -28.12
C MET A 568 -0.70 -2.62 -27.26
N VAL A 569 -1.60 -1.87 -26.62
CA VAL A 569 -2.71 -2.43 -25.83
C VAL A 569 -3.60 -3.33 -26.69
N CYS A 570 -4.01 -2.83 -27.86
CA CYS A 570 -4.85 -3.58 -28.78
C CYS A 570 -4.18 -4.87 -29.27
N GLU A 571 -2.91 -4.79 -29.66
CA GLU A 571 -2.12 -5.94 -30.13
C GLU A 571 -2.01 -7.03 -29.06
N ARG A 572 -1.68 -6.64 -27.81
CA ARG A 572 -1.45 -7.57 -26.70
C ARG A 572 -2.73 -8.21 -26.17
N LEU A 573 -3.83 -7.48 -26.05
CA LEU A 573 -5.08 -8.01 -25.49
C LEU A 573 -5.92 -8.80 -26.50
N ARG A 574 -5.87 -8.46 -27.79
CA ARG A 574 -6.69 -9.10 -28.84
C ARG A 574 -6.72 -10.64 -28.79
N PRO A 575 -5.61 -11.36 -28.55
CA PRO A 575 -5.61 -12.82 -28.49
C PRO A 575 -6.44 -13.44 -27.36
N LEU A 576 -6.79 -12.65 -26.33
CA LEU A 576 -7.54 -13.07 -25.14
C LEU A 576 -9.03 -12.72 -25.22
N LEU A 577 -9.43 -12.01 -26.25
CA LEU A 577 -10.76 -11.44 -26.40
C LEU A 577 -11.59 -12.16 -27.47
N SER A 578 -12.90 -12.21 -27.27
CA SER A 578 -13.83 -12.61 -28.31
C SER A 578 -13.85 -11.58 -29.46
N ALA A 579 -14.50 -11.93 -30.59
CA ALA A 579 -14.56 -11.03 -31.74
C ALA A 579 -15.23 -9.68 -31.42
N ASP A 580 -16.31 -9.70 -30.60
CA ASP A 580 -17.03 -8.48 -30.22
C ASP A 580 -16.21 -7.63 -29.22
N GLU A 581 -15.54 -8.27 -28.25
CA GLU A 581 -14.64 -7.61 -27.30
C GLU A 581 -13.43 -6.98 -28.04
N ALA A 582 -12.83 -7.70 -28.97
CA ALA A 582 -11.73 -7.20 -29.78
C ALA A 582 -12.16 -6.00 -30.66
N GLN A 583 -13.36 -6.06 -31.26
CA GLN A 583 -13.90 -4.96 -32.03
C GLN A 583 -14.16 -3.72 -31.17
N TRP A 584 -14.68 -3.90 -29.95
CA TRP A 584 -14.86 -2.81 -28.99
C TRP A 584 -13.52 -2.17 -28.64
N LEU A 585 -12.52 -2.99 -28.28
CA LEU A 585 -11.18 -2.50 -27.94
C LEU A 585 -10.53 -1.75 -29.12
N GLU A 586 -10.64 -2.27 -30.35
CA GLU A 586 -10.15 -1.60 -31.56
C GLU A 586 -10.79 -0.22 -31.77
N GLN A 587 -12.06 -0.03 -31.37
CA GLN A 587 -12.72 1.26 -31.42
C GLN A 587 -12.17 2.23 -30.37
N LYS A 588 -11.90 1.75 -29.16
CA LYS A 588 -11.32 2.55 -28.06
C LYS A 588 -9.86 2.92 -28.31
N CYS A 589 -9.13 2.09 -29.04
CA CYS A 589 -7.72 2.28 -29.40
C CYS A 589 -7.51 2.99 -30.75
N LYS A 590 -8.55 3.55 -31.37
CA LYS A 590 -8.38 4.31 -32.62
C LYS A 590 -7.43 5.47 -32.45
N SER A 591 -6.56 5.68 -33.44
CA SER A 591 -5.67 6.85 -33.50
C SER A 591 -6.46 8.15 -33.43
N ILE A 592 -5.96 9.08 -32.61
CA ILE A 592 -6.48 10.43 -32.42
C ILE A 592 -5.66 11.44 -33.20
#